data_6db7d1e620371b0effa1a71a2c2cd1b0
#
_entry.id   6db7d1e620371b0effa1a71a2c2cd1b0
#
_cell.length_a   1.000
_cell.length_b   1.000
_cell.length_c   1.000
_cell.angle_alpha   90.00
_cell.angle_beta   90.00
_cell.angle_gamma   90.00
#
_symmetry.space_group_name_H-M   'P 1'
#
loop_
_entity.id
_entity.type
_entity.pdbx_description
1 polymer ?
#
loop_
_entity_poly.entity_id
_entity_poly.type
_entity_poly.pdbx_seq_one_letter_code
_entity_poly.pdbx_strand_id
1 'polypeptide(L)'
;KGFYLAVATLAAQFIIEFVISSFPWFAGDNMMGAVDTPAIVLFGWQVDETVERYYFVLGFVVVLTLLCKNMVRSSIGRSWMAIRDMDVAAEVIGIRPLQTKLIAFGVSSFLAGIAGALYAFVYLKACDITSFDLFQSFNILFMVILGGLGSLMGSYLGAAFVMMLPIVLNLLTTTFLGGTGHSDFIANAEHMVYGGLIMFFLIVEPYGLARMWTTTKEKLRLWPFPH
;
A
#
# COMPACT_ATOMS: atom_id res chain seq x y z
N LYS A 1 -22.03 9.82 4.39
CA LYS A 1 -21.14 8.92 5.13
C LYS A 1 -19.90 8.61 4.29
N GLY A 2 -19.86 7.66 3.35
CA GLY A 2 -18.63 7.28 2.65
C GLY A 2 -18.07 8.35 1.70
N PHE A 3 -18.90 8.97 0.88
CA PHE A 3 -18.49 9.98 -0.10
C PHE A 3 -17.83 11.21 0.56
N TYR A 4 -18.41 11.75 1.63
CA TYR A 4 -17.82 12.88 2.35
C TYR A 4 -16.45 12.58 2.94
N LEU A 5 -16.21 11.33 3.38
CA LEU A 5 -14.91 10.92 3.89
C LEU A 5 -13.88 10.88 2.77
N ALA A 6 -14.23 10.35 1.60
CA ALA A 6 -13.35 10.32 0.43
C ALA A 6 -12.95 11.73 -0.02
N VAL A 7 -13.93 12.67 -0.11
CA VAL A 7 -13.64 14.06 -0.47
C VAL A 7 -12.77 14.74 0.60
N ALA A 8 -13.05 14.50 1.89
CA ALA A 8 -12.27 15.07 2.99
C ALA A 8 -10.82 14.57 3.00
N THR A 9 -10.59 13.30 2.71
CA THR A 9 -9.22 12.75 2.65
C THR A 9 -8.44 13.28 1.45
N LEU A 10 -9.07 13.44 0.29
CA LEU A 10 -8.44 14.10 -0.87
C LEU A 10 -8.12 15.57 -0.59
N ALA A 11 -9.07 16.31 0.00
CA ALA A 11 -8.82 17.69 0.39
C ALA A 11 -7.67 17.82 1.40
N ALA A 12 -7.61 16.91 2.37
CA ALA A 12 -6.51 16.87 3.35
C ALA A 12 -5.16 16.62 2.67
N GLN A 13 -5.08 15.75 1.66
CA GLN A 13 -3.84 15.51 0.91
C GLN A 13 -3.35 16.81 0.26
N PHE A 14 -4.20 17.52 -0.50
CA PHE A 14 -3.80 18.78 -1.13
C PHE A 14 -3.42 19.87 -0.13
N ILE A 15 -4.11 19.94 1.02
CA ILE A 15 -3.76 20.88 2.08
C ILE A 15 -2.38 20.55 2.66
N ILE A 16 -2.08 19.28 2.90
CA ILE A 16 -0.79 18.84 3.43
C ILE A 16 0.34 19.15 2.42
N GLU A 17 0.15 18.84 1.14
CA GLU A 17 1.09 19.18 0.08
C GLU A 17 1.35 20.69 0.02
N PHE A 18 0.29 21.50 0.07
CA PHE A 18 0.40 22.95 0.08
C PHE A 18 1.14 23.47 1.32
N VAL A 19 0.83 22.94 2.50
CA VAL A 19 1.51 23.35 3.74
C VAL A 19 2.99 23.00 3.69
N ILE A 20 3.33 21.78 3.28
CA ILE A 20 4.74 21.35 3.21
C ILE A 20 5.52 22.16 2.17
N SER A 21 4.92 22.46 1.01
CA SER A 21 5.57 23.23 -0.03
C SER A 21 5.68 24.73 0.28
N SER A 22 4.73 25.29 1.04
CA SER A 22 4.67 26.74 1.32
C SER A 22 5.50 27.20 2.51
N PHE A 23 5.76 26.31 3.48
CA PHE A 23 6.50 26.68 4.68
C PHE A 23 7.99 26.34 4.55
N PRO A 24 8.90 27.35 4.55
CA PRO A 24 10.35 27.12 4.45
C PRO A 24 10.93 26.23 5.56
N TRP A 25 10.23 26.14 6.67
CA TRP A 25 10.63 25.27 7.80
C TRP A 25 10.63 23.78 7.43
N PHE A 26 9.75 23.34 6.51
CA PHE A 26 9.70 21.96 6.02
C PHE A 26 10.57 21.78 4.77
N ALA A 27 10.58 22.77 3.87
CA ALA A 27 11.22 22.65 2.56
C ALA A 27 12.70 23.13 2.57
N GLY A 28 13.18 23.74 3.65
CA GLY A 28 14.49 24.37 3.69
C GLY A 28 14.59 25.51 2.68
N ASP A 29 15.83 25.93 2.34
CA ASP A 29 16.09 26.97 1.34
C ASP A 29 15.92 26.50 -0.12
N ASN A 30 15.61 25.22 -0.33
CA ASN A 30 15.40 24.65 -1.66
C ASN A 30 13.98 24.90 -2.14
N MET A 31 13.79 25.80 -3.10
CA MET A 31 12.49 26.13 -3.70
C MET A 31 11.75 24.94 -4.34
N MET A 32 12.37 23.79 -4.48
CA MET A 32 11.78 22.57 -5.02
C MET A 32 11.26 21.59 -3.95
N GLY A 33 11.42 21.90 -2.66
CA GLY A 33 10.91 21.03 -1.59
C GLY A 33 11.57 19.66 -1.50
N ALA A 34 12.67 19.43 -2.21
CA ALA A 34 13.45 18.22 -2.12
C ALA A 34 14.48 18.35 -1.00
N VAL A 35 14.38 17.53 0.02
CA VAL A 35 15.35 17.47 1.13
C VAL A 35 16.11 16.15 1.00
N ASP A 36 17.43 16.25 0.81
CA ASP A 36 18.28 15.05 0.82
C ASP A 36 18.23 14.40 2.20
N THR A 37 17.93 13.11 2.23
CA THR A 37 17.90 12.37 3.47
C THR A 37 19.30 11.88 3.82
N PRO A 38 19.79 12.15 5.06
CA PRO A 38 21.08 11.64 5.49
C PRO A 38 21.09 10.12 5.51
N ALA A 39 22.26 9.52 5.32
CA ALA A 39 22.43 8.06 5.43
C ALA A 39 21.96 7.57 6.81
N ILE A 40 21.23 6.46 6.84
CA ILE A 40 20.74 5.88 8.07
C ILE A 40 21.91 5.28 8.84
N VAL A 41 22.24 5.86 10.00
CA VAL A 41 23.24 5.33 10.92
C VAL A 41 22.55 4.67 12.10
N LEU A 42 22.60 3.34 12.16
CA LEU A 42 22.04 2.56 13.26
C LEU A 42 23.17 2.04 14.15
N PHE A 43 23.24 2.46 15.40
CA PHE A 43 24.27 2.04 16.37
C PHE A 43 25.74 2.17 15.85
N GLY A 44 26.02 3.17 15.00
CA GLY A 44 27.33 3.36 14.37
C GLY A 44 27.57 2.59 13.06
N TRP A 45 26.59 1.84 12.60
CA TRP A 45 26.63 1.17 11.32
C TRP A 45 25.88 2.01 10.27
N GLN A 46 26.57 2.34 9.17
CA GLN A 46 25.94 3.04 8.03
C GLN A 46 25.28 2.01 7.12
N VAL A 47 23.97 2.13 6.94
CA VAL A 47 23.17 1.27 6.06
C VAL A 47 23.23 1.83 4.64
N ASP A 48 24.34 1.65 3.94
CA ASP A 48 24.54 2.23 2.60
C ASP A 48 24.43 1.21 1.47
N GLU A 49 24.77 -0.04 1.74
CA GLU A 49 24.70 -1.10 0.74
C GLU A 49 23.26 -1.52 0.45
N THR A 50 22.97 -1.88 -0.80
CA THR A 50 21.65 -2.34 -1.23
C THR A 50 21.14 -3.55 -0.45
N VAL A 51 22.06 -4.46 -0.09
CA VAL A 51 21.73 -5.67 0.67
C VAL A 51 21.36 -5.34 2.12
N GLU A 52 22.09 -4.42 2.75
CA GLU A 52 21.81 -3.97 4.12
C GLU A 52 20.46 -3.28 4.22
N ARG A 53 20.14 -2.41 3.25
CA ARG A 53 18.84 -1.77 3.14
C ARG A 53 17.69 -2.75 3.00
N TYR A 54 17.90 -3.78 2.17
CA TYR A 54 16.91 -4.84 2.00
C TYR A 54 16.61 -5.55 3.33
N TYR A 55 17.62 -5.98 4.08
CA TYR A 55 17.41 -6.64 5.37
C TYR A 55 16.82 -5.70 6.42
N PHE A 56 17.21 -4.44 6.40
CA PHE A 56 16.63 -3.43 7.28
C PHE A 56 15.12 -3.26 7.05
N VAL A 57 14.70 -3.05 5.81
CA VAL A 57 13.28 -2.96 5.46
C VAL A 57 12.54 -4.25 5.76
N LEU A 58 13.15 -5.41 5.42
CA LEU A 58 12.56 -6.71 5.70
C LEU A 58 12.30 -6.91 7.20
N GLY A 59 13.22 -6.49 8.06
CA GLY A 59 13.04 -6.52 9.50
C GLY A 59 11.82 -5.71 9.97
N PHE A 60 11.68 -4.48 9.46
CA PHE A 60 10.49 -3.65 9.74
C PHE A 60 9.20 -4.30 9.22
N VAL A 61 9.20 -4.81 8.00
CA VAL A 61 8.04 -5.49 7.42
C VAL A 61 7.60 -6.68 8.27
N VAL A 62 8.54 -7.50 8.73
CA VAL A 62 8.24 -8.65 9.61
C VAL A 62 7.65 -8.18 10.94
N VAL A 63 8.28 -7.21 11.61
CA VAL A 63 7.81 -6.69 12.89
C VAL A 63 6.42 -6.07 12.76
N LEU A 64 6.21 -5.19 11.77
CA LEU A 64 4.92 -4.56 11.53
C LEU A 64 3.83 -5.56 11.17
N THR A 65 4.17 -6.59 10.38
CA THR A 65 3.21 -7.66 10.04
C THR A 65 2.78 -8.45 11.27
N LEU A 66 3.73 -8.78 12.14
CA LEU A 66 3.43 -9.48 13.40
C LEU A 66 2.57 -8.61 14.32
N LEU A 67 2.87 -7.32 14.43
CA LEU A 67 2.05 -6.36 15.19
C LEU A 67 0.63 -6.28 14.62
N CYS A 68 0.46 -6.09 13.31
CA CYS A 68 -0.84 -6.06 12.65
C CYS A 68 -1.62 -7.37 12.89
N LYS A 69 -0.96 -8.52 12.73
CA LYS A 69 -1.57 -9.83 12.96
C LYS A 69 -2.05 -9.99 14.39
N ASN A 70 -1.25 -9.55 15.37
CA ASN A 70 -1.62 -9.61 16.78
C ASN A 70 -2.77 -8.66 17.10
N MET A 71 -2.76 -7.44 16.53
CA MET A 71 -3.83 -6.46 16.70
C MET A 71 -5.16 -6.97 16.15
N VAL A 72 -5.17 -7.55 14.95
CA VAL A 72 -6.38 -8.11 14.34
C VAL A 72 -6.97 -9.26 15.19
N ARG A 73 -6.12 -10.03 15.85
CA ARG A 73 -6.56 -11.13 16.74
C ARG A 73 -6.99 -10.66 18.13
N SER A 74 -6.65 -9.46 18.54
CA SER A 74 -6.98 -8.87 19.82
C SER A 74 -8.48 -8.52 19.96
N SER A 75 -8.90 -8.08 21.16
CA SER A 75 -10.25 -7.54 21.38
C SER A 75 -10.54 -6.32 20.53
N ILE A 76 -9.54 -5.49 20.25
CA ILE A 76 -9.64 -4.31 19.41
C ILE A 76 -9.97 -4.72 17.98
N GLY A 77 -9.26 -5.71 17.43
CA GLY A 77 -9.52 -6.23 16.09
C GLY A 77 -10.92 -6.84 15.94
N ARG A 78 -11.40 -7.54 16.96
CA ARG A 78 -12.78 -8.05 16.97
C ARG A 78 -13.82 -6.92 16.96
N SER A 79 -13.58 -5.83 17.68
CA SER A 79 -14.45 -4.65 17.66
C SER A 79 -14.45 -3.97 16.28
N TRP A 80 -13.32 -3.93 15.59
CA TRP A 80 -13.25 -3.42 14.21
C TRP A 80 -14.06 -4.29 13.23
N MET A 81 -13.94 -5.62 13.35
CA MET A 81 -14.73 -6.54 12.51
C MET A 81 -16.23 -6.40 12.78
N ALA A 82 -16.64 -6.30 14.03
CA ALA A 82 -18.05 -6.11 14.40
C ALA A 82 -18.65 -4.84 13.80
N ILE A 83 -17.93 -3.71 13.85
CA ILE A 83 -18.36 -2.45 13.24
C ILE A 83 -18.38 -2.53 11.71
N ARG A 84 -17.41 -3.22 11.11
CA ARG A 84 -17.36 -3.40 9.65
C ARG A 84 -18.58 -4.17 9.15
N ASP A 85 -18.97 -5.22 9.87
CA ASP A 85 -20.02 -6.13 9.44
C ASP A 85 -21.40 -5.53 9.71
N MET A 86 -21.65 -4.99 10.92
CA MET A 86 -22.92 -4.33 11.29
C MET A 86 -22.71 -3.23 12.34
N ASP A 87 -22.64 -1.98 11.89
CA ASP A 87 -22.40 -0.78 12.71
C ASP A 87 -23.43 -0.65 13.86
N VAL A 88 -24.73 -0.81 13.55
CA VAL A 88 -25.84 -0.69 14.50
C VAL A 88 -25.85 -1.83 15.52
N ALA A 89 -25.60 -3.06 15.09
CA ALA A 89 -25.55 -4.20 15.98
C ALA A 89 -24.39 -4.12 16.96
N ALA A 90 -23.22 -3.62 16.51
CA ALA A 90 -22.06 -3.38 17.34
C ALA A 90 -22.34 -2.37 18.46
N GLU A 91 -23.13 -1.32 18.17
CA GLU A 91 -23.51 -0.31 19.14
C GLU A 91 -24.45 -0.88 20.23
N VAL A 92 -25.39 -1.75 19.84
CA VAL A 92 -26.31 -2.39 20.79
C VAL A 92 -25.56 -3.28 21.81
N ILE A 93 -24.48 -3.95 21.39
CA ILE A 93 -23.66 -4.76 22.30
C ILE A 93 -22.62 -3.95 23.09
N GLY A 94 -22.69 -2.59 23.02
CA GLY A 94 -21.89 -1.68 23.82
C GLY A 94 -20.56 -1.26 23.23
N ILE A 95 -20.27 -1.57 21.95
CA ILE A 95 -19.09 -1.06 21.24
C ILE A 95 -19.35 0.40 20.86
N ARG A 96 -18.44 1.29 21.18
CA ARG A 96 -18.54 2.72 20.84
C ARG A 96 -18.00 2.97 19.42
N PRO A 97 -18.83 3.21 18.39
CA PRO A 97 -18.38 3.24 16.99
C PRO A 97 -17.35 4.34 16.73
N LEU A 98 -17.56 5.53 17.31
CA LEU A 98 -16.67 6.68 17.10
C LEU A 98 -15.25 6.40 17.61
N GLN A 99 -15.13 5.93 18.86
CA GLN A 99 -13.82 5.66 19.46
C GLN A 99 -13.09 4.54 18.72
N THR A 100 -13.80 3.48 18.36
CA THR A 100 -13.24 2.34 17.66
C THR A 100 -12.76 2.72 16.24
N LYS A 101 -13.52 3.56 15.52
CA LYS A 101 -13.11 4.11 14.23
C LYS A 101 -11.90 5.02 14.36
N LEU A 102 -11.86 5.92 15.36
CA LEU A 102 -10.70 6.78 15.58
C LEU A 102 -9.41 5.99 15.89
N ILE A 103 -9.51 4.95 16.70
CA ILE A 103 -8.36 4.08 16.99
C ILE A 103 -7.89 3.37 15.71
N ALA A 104 -8.82 2.86 14.88
CA ALA A 104 -8.47 2.23 13.62
C ALA A 104 -7.74 3.20 12.68
N PHE A 105 -8.26 4.43 12.52
CA PHE A 105 -7.60 5.47 11.73
C PHE A 105 -6.24 5.87 12.30
N GLY A 106 -6.12 6.03 13.62
CA GLY A 106 -4.86 6.37 14.28
C GLY A 106 -3.78 5.31 14.05
N VAL A 107 -4.14 4.03 14.20
CA VAL A 107 -3.21 2.92 13.95
C VAL A 107 -2.83 2.83 12.48
N SER A 108 -3.79 2.94 11.56
CA SER A 108 -3.50 2.88 10.12
C SER A 108 -2.62 4.05 9.67
N SER A 109 -2.87 5.27 10.18
CA SER A 109 -2.04 6.45 9.88
C SER A 109 -0.62 6.30 10.44
N PHE A 110 -0.46 5.74 11.64
CA PHE A 110 0.85 5.45 12.22
C PHE A 110 1.65 4.45 11.36
N LEU A 111 1.01 3.37 10.92
CA LEU A 111 1.65 2.38 10.04
C LEU A 111 2.00 2.97 8.67
N ALA A 112 1.10 3.78 8.10
CA ALA A 112 1.36 4.49 6.85
C ALA A 112 2.53 5.49 7.00
N GLY A 113 2.61 6.19 8.13
CA GLY A 113 3.74 7.09 8.44
C GLY A 113 5.08 6.36 8.49
N ILE A 114 5.14 5.18 9.14
CA ILE A 114 6.36 4.35 9.13
C ILE A 114 6.71 3.90 7.71
N ALA A 115 5.72 3.44 6.94
CA ALA A 115 5.96 3.02 5.55
C ALA A 115 6.45 4.18 4.68
N GLY A 116 5.86 5.38 4.82
CA GLY A 116 6.31 6.59 4.13
C GLY A 116 7.72 7.01 4.51
N ALA A 117 8.07 6.94 5.80
CA ALA A 117 9.43 7.21 6.26
C ALA A 117 10.45 6.20 5.67
N LEU A 118 10.15 4.90 5.71
CA LEU A 118 11.01 3.89 5.09
C LEU A 118 11.15 4.11 3.57
N TYR A 119 10.08 4.50 2.89
CA TYR A 119 10.10 4.81 1.47
C TYR A 119 11.00 6.01 1.17
N ALA A 120 10.87 7.10 1.92
CA ALA A 120 11.70 8.30 1.73
C ALA A 120 13.18 8.05 2.06
N PHE A 121 13.48 7.45 3.22
CA PHE A 121 14.85 7.31 3.71
C PHE A 121 15.63 6.16 3.05
N VAL A 122 14.98 5.05 2.75
CA VAL A 122 15.66 3.85 2.25
C VAL A 122 15.63 3.75 0.72
N TYR A 123 14.48 4.05 0.12
CA TYR A 123 14.26 3.86 -1.32
C TYR A 123 14.63 5.12 -2.11
N LEU A 124 14.00 6.26 -1.81
CA LEU A 124 14.21 7.50 -2.56
C LEU A 124 15.54 8.19 -2.23
N LYS A 125 16.01 8.11 -1.01
CA LYS A 125 17.15 8.87 -0.45
C LYS A 125 16.98 10.39 -0.52
N ALA A 126 15.81 10.84 -0.89
CA ALA A 126 15.40 12.23 -0.91
C ALA A 126 13.93 12.29 -0.53
N CYS A 127 13.55 13.30 0.23
CA CYS A 127 12.17 13.57 0.54
C CYS A 127 11.69 14.64 -0.44
N ASP A 128 11.03 14.20 -1.50
CA ASP A 128 10.42 15.08 -2.50
C ASP A 128 8.90 14.98 -2.41
N ILE A 129 8.24 16.13 -2.44
CA ILE A 129 6.77 16.22 -2.36
C ILE A 129 6.13 15.48 -3.55
N THR A 130 6.72 15.56 -4.73
CA THR A 130 6.21 14.90 -5.95
C THR A 130 6.20 13.38 -5.85
N SER A 131 7.05 12.79 -5.00
CA SER A 131 7.10 11.34 -4.79
C SER A 131 5.93 10.80 -3.95
N PHE A 132 5.18 11.69 -3.28
CA PHE A 132 4.00 11.37 -2.48
C PHE A 132 2.70 11.87 -3.14
N ASP A 133 2.69 11.94 -4.46
CA ASP A 133 1.58 12.39 -5.28
C ASP A 133 0.35 11.49 -5.14
N LEU A 134 -0.78 12.03 -5.59
CA LEU A 134 -2.07 11.36 -5.66
C LEU A 134 -2.00 10.04 -6.47
N PHE A 135 -1.20 10.00 -7.53
CA PHE A 135 -0.96 8.79 -8.32
C PHE A 135 -0.37 7.65 -7.49
N GLN A 136 0.57 7.96 -6.59
CA GLN A 136 1.16 6.96 -5.70
C GLN A 136 0.10 6.42 -4.72
N SER A 137 -0.78 7.28 -4.22
CA SER A 137 -1.90 6.88 -3.37
C SER A 137 -2.86 5.93 -4.09
N PHE A 138 -3.17 6.21 -5.36
CA PHE A 138 -3.97 5.31 -6.19
C PHE A 138 -3.26 3.99 -6.48
N ASN A 139 -1.95 4.00 -6.76
CA ASN A 139 -1.18 2.77 -6.95
C ASN A 139 -1.26 1.85 -5.72
N ILE A 140 -1.08 2.41 -4.52
CA ILE A 140 -1.21 1.65 -3.27
C ILE A 140 -2.64 1.12 -3.11
N LEU A 141 -3.65 1.93 -3.40
CA LEU A 141 -5.05 1.51 -3.36
C LEU A 141 -5.29 0.34 -4.32
N PHE A 142 -4.75 0.39 -5.54
CA PHE A 142 -4.86 -0.68 -6.52
C PHE A 142 -4.19 -1.97 -6.04
N MET A 143 -3.00 -1.89 -5.45
CA MET A 143 -2.33 -3.04 -4.84
C MET A 143 -3.22 -3.75 -3.82
N VAL A 144 -3.90 -2.97 -2.97
CA VAL A 144 -4.77 -3.51 -1.92
C VAL A 144 -6.06 -4.09 -2.49
N ILE A 145 -6.67 -3.44 -3.48
CA ILE A 145 -7.89 -3.93 -4.14
C ILE A 145 -7.60 -5.24 -4.89
N LEU A 146 -6.55 -5.27 -5.71
CA LEU A 146 -6.15 -6.46 -6.46
C LEU A 146 -5.75 -7.61 -5.53
N GLY A 147 -5.07 -7.30 -4.44
CA GLY A 147 -4.69 -8.29 -3.44
C GLY A 147 -5.87 -8.91 -2.71
N GLY A 148 -6.91 -8.13 -2.48
CA GLY A 148 -8.12 -8.50 -1.75
C GLY A 148 -8.24 -7.79 -0.41
N LEU A 149 -9.28 -6.97 -0.30
CA LEU A 149 -9.59 -6.16 0.88
C LEU A 149 -9.77 -7.03 2.12
N GLY A 150 -9.10 -6.68 3.20
CA GLY A 150 -9.22 -7.36 4.50
C GLY A 150 -8.33 -8.58 4.71
N SER A 151 -7.40 -8.86 3.78
CA SER A 151 -6.42 -9.94 3.90
C SER A 151 -4.99 -9.41 3.91
N LEU A 152 -4.23 -9.68 4.99
CA LEU A 152 -2.80 -9.33 5.07
C LEU A 152 -1.98 -10.04 3.98
N MET A 153 -2.27 -11.32 3.71
CA MET A 153 -1.60 -12.05 2.62
C MET A 153 -1.98 -11.48 1.26
N GLY A 154 -3.25 -11.04 1.10
CA GLY A 154 -3.70 -10.37 -0.10
C GLY A 154 -2.91 -9.10 -0.40
N SER A 155 -2.68 -8.26 0.59
CA SER A 155 -1.91 -7.02 0.40
C SER A 155 -0.49 -7.29 -0.12
N TYR A 156 0.18 -8.35 0.36
CA TYR A 156 1.50 -8.75 -0.16
C TYR A 156 1.43 -9.28 -1.58
N LEU A 157 0.44 -10.12 -1.89
CA LEU A 157 0.26 -10.65 -3.25
C LEU A 157 -0.06 -9.54 -4.24
N GLY A 158 -0.94 -8.60 -3.85
CA GLY A 158 -1.27 -7.44 -4.68
C GLY A 158 -0.07 -6.53 -4.91
N ALA A 159 0.71 -6.22 -3.88
CA ALA A 159 1.92 -5.43 -4.00
C ALA A 159 2.96 -6.12 -4.92
N ALA A 160 3.21 -7.42 -4.72
CA ALA A 160 4.12 -8.19 -5.56
C ALA A 160 3.65 -8.21 -7.02
N PHE A 161 2.35 -8.41 -7.25
CA PHE A 161 1.77 -8.44 -8.59
C PHE A 161 1.93 -7.10 -9.31
N VAL A 162 1.55 -5.99 -8.67
CA VAL A 162 1.63 -4.65 -9.26
C VAL A 162 3.09 -4.24 -9.50
N MET A 163 4.01 -4.57 -8.58
CA MET A 163 5.44 -4.28 -8.77
C MET A 163 6.12 -5.14 -9.85
N MET A 164 5.64 -6.36 -10.09
CA MET A 164 6.15 -7.21 -11.17
C MET A 164 5.63 -6.80 -12.55
N LEU A 165 4.49 -6.15 -12.63
CA LEU A 165 3.81 -5.83 -13.87
C LEU A 165 4.65 -4.98 -14.83
N PRO A 166 5.27 -3.83 -14.43
CA PRO A 166 6.15 -3.06 -15.31
C PRO A 166 7.37 -3.85 -15.76
N ILE A 167 7.91 -4.72 -14.92
CA ILE A 167 9.06 -5.58 -15.28
C ILE A 167 8.67 -6.57 -16.39
N VAL A 168 7.51 -7.20 -16.24
CA VAL A 168 6.99 -8.16 -17.24
C VAL A 168 6.64 -7.43 -18.54
N LEU A 169 5.99 -6.27 -18.47
CA LEU A 169 5.68 -5.47 -19.65
C LEU A 169 6.95 -5.04 -20.40
N ASN A 170 7.97 -4.59 -19.67
CA ASN A 170 9.25 -4.21 -20.25
C ASN A 170 9.95 -5.40 -20.92
N LEU A 171 9.93 -6.57 -20.29
CA LEU A 171 10.48 -7.80 -20.85
C LEU A 171 9.74 -8.21 -22.12
N LEU A 172 8.42 -8.13 -22.14
CA LEU A 172 7.60 -8.45 -23.33
C LEU A 172 7.89 -7.47 -24.47
N THR A 173 7.92 -6.17 -24.21
CA THR A 173 8.19 -5.17 -25.24
C THR A 173 9.61 -5.27 -25.81
N THR A 174 10.61 -5.53 -24.98
CA THR A 174 11.98 -5.75 -25.47
C THR A 174 12.10 -7.01 -26.32
N THR A 175 11.39 -8.07 -25.93
CA THR A 175 11.45 -9.37 -26.66
C THR A 175 10.65 -9.33 -27.96
N PHE A 176 9.48 -8.70 -27.98
CA PHE A 176 8.56 -8.73 -29.14
C PHE A 176 8.70 -7.52 -30.08
N LEU A 177 9.06 -6.33 -29.57
CA LEU A 177 9.13 -5.08 -30.37
C LEU A 177 10.56 -4.58 -30.62
N GLY A 178 11.60 -5.33 -30.25
CA GLY A 178 12.98 -4.99 -30.59
C GLY A 178 13.60 -3.82 -29.85
N GLY A 179 13.05 -3.42 -28.71
CA GLY A 179 13.77 -2.72 -27.61
C GLY A 179 14.25 -1.28 -27.80
N THR A 180 13.99 -0.58 -28.90
CA THR A 180 14.55 0.78 -29.07
C THR A 180 13.48 1.84 -29.34
N GLY A 181 13.28 2.73 -28.38
CA GLY A 181 12.59 4.00 -28.62
C GLY A 181 11.13 4.11 -28.16
N HIS A 182 10.62 3.18 -27.36
CA HIS A 182 9.21 3.16 -26.98
C HIS A 182 8.97 3.35 -25.48
N SER A 183 9.85 4.10 -24.76
CA SER A 183 9.70 4.37 -23.33
C SER A 183 8.34 4.99 -22.98
N ASP A 184 7.88 5.95 -23.79
CA ASP A 184 6.60 6.63 -23.58
C ASP A 184 5.40 5.71 -23.89
N PHE A 185 5.55 4.82 -24.87
CA PHE A 185 4.54 3.82 -25.17
C PHE A 185 4.41 2.79 -24.05
N ILE A 186 5.54 2.36 -23.46
CA ILE A 186 5.57 1.42 -22.33
C ILE A 186 4.89 2.04 -21.10
N ALA A 187 5.21 3.30 -20.77
CA ALA A 187 4.60 4.00 -19.65
C ALA A 187 3.08 4.17 -19.80
N ASN A 188 2.64 4.54 -21.00
CA ASN A 188 1.21 4.68 -21.29
C ASN A 188 0.49 3.32 -21.33
N ALA A 189 1.14 2.27 -21.86
CA ALA A 189 0.60 0.91 -21.86
C ALA A 189 0.47 0.35 -20.43
N GLU A 190 1.42 0.66 -19.55
CA GLU A 190 1.36 0.29 -18.13
C GLU A 190 0.09 0.82 -17.47
N HIS A 191 -0.23 2.09 -17.64
CA HIS A 191 -1.45 2.70 -17.10
C HIS A 191 -2.74 2.09 -17.67
N MET A 192 -2.76 1.79 -18.97
CA MET A 192 -3.88 1.10 -19.61
C MET A 192 -4.07 -0.33 -19.06
N VAL A 193 -2.97 -1.05 -18.87
CA VAL A 193 -2.99 -2.41 -18.31
C VAL A 193 -3.45 -2.36 -16.84
N TYR A 194 -3.00 -1.41 -16.05
CA TYR A 194 -3.51 -1.23 -14.67
C TYR A 194 -5.02 -1.01 -14.66
N GLY A 195 -5.52 -0.07 -15.48
CA GLY A 195 -6.95 0.20 -15.58
C GLY A 195 -7.75 -1.03 -16.02
N GLY A 196 -7.27 -1.73 -17.04
CA GLY A 196 -7.88 -2.96 -17.54
C GLY A 196 -7.90 -4.09 -16.52
N LEU A 197 -6.79 -4.30 -15.80
CA LEU A 197 -6.70 -5.29 -14.73
C LEU A 197 -7.64 -4.99 -13.58
N ILE A 198 -7.75 -3.73 -13.17
CA ILE A 198 -8.68 -3.33 -12.11
C ILE A 198 -10.10 -3.66 -12.52
N MET A 199 -10.53 -3.28 -13.75
CA MET A 199 -11.86 -3.61 -14.25
C MET A 199 -12.07 -5.11 -14.30
N PHE A 200 -11.10 -5.86 -14.80
CA PHE A 200 -11.17 -7.32 -14.87
C PHE A 200 -11.33 -7.96 -13.49
N PHE A 201 -10.50 -7.59 -12.51
CA PHE A 201 -10.58 -8.17 -11.17
C PHE A 201 -11.85 -7.76 -10.42
N LEU A 202 -12.32 -6.52 -10.56
CA LEU A 202 -13.58 -6.09 -9.94
C LEU A 202 -14.80 -6.85 -10.48
N ILE A 203 -14.77 -7.27 -11.77
CA ILE A 203 -15.87 -7.99 -12.40
C ILE A 203 -15.78 -9.50 -12.11
N VAL A 204 -14.58 -10.08 -12.25
CA VAL A 204 -14.39 -11.55 -12.21
C VAL A 204 -14.19 -12.04 -10.77
N GLU A 205 -13.41 -11.34 -9.97
CA GLU A 205 -13.07 -11.79 -8.61
C GLU A 205 -13.06 -10.59 -7.63
N PRO A 206 -14.25 -10.16 -7.17
CA PRO A 206 -14.39 -9.00 -6.29
C PRO A 206 -13.67 -9.15 -4.94
N TYR A 207 -13.24 -10.36 -4.60
CA TYR A 207 -12.50 -10.64 -3.36
C TYR A 207 -10.97 -10.69 -3.54
N GLY A 208 -10.48 -10.45 -4.76
CA GLY A 208 -9.06 -10.32 -5.08
C GLY A 208 -8.26 -11.62 -5.05
N LEU A 209 -6.95 -11.51 -5.31
CA LEU A 209 -6.00 -12.61 -5.41
C LEU A 209 -5.96 -13.51 -4.17
N ALA A 210 -6.20 -12.96 -2.99
CA ALA A 210 -6.19 -13.73 -1.75
C ALA A 210 -7.24 -14.82 -1.73
N ARG A 211 -8.44 -14.57 -2.24
CA ARG A 211 -9.50 -15.56 -2.32
C ARG A 211 -9.20 -16.60 -3.41
N MET A 212 -8.70 -16.18 -4.55
CA MET A 212 -8.25 -17.10 -5.59
C MET A 212 -7.21 -18.09 -5.03
N TRP A 213 -6.27 -17.58 -4.24
CA TRP A 213 -5.26 -18.42 -3.60
C TRP A 213 -5.85 -19.43 -2.61
N THR A 214 -6.79 -19.00 -1.75
CA THR A 214 -7.47 -19.90 -0.81
C THR A 214 -8.28 -20.97 -1.53
N THR A 215 -9.07 -20.59 -2.54
CA THR A 215 -9.88 -21.51 -3.35
C THR A 215 -8.99 -22.51 -4.11
N THR A 216 -7.88 -22.05 -4.68
CA THR A 216 -6.92 -22.92 -5.37
C THR A 216 -6.28 -23.91 -4.41
N LYS A 217 -5.87 -23.44 -3.23
CA LYS A 217 -5.33 -24.30 -2.17
C LYS A 217 -6.34 -25.34 -1.69
N GLU A 218 -7.60 -24.96 -1.53
CA GLU A 218 -8.68 -25.89 -1.16
C GLU A 218 -8.92 -26.93 -2.25
N LYS A 219 -9.01 -26.53 -3.51
CA LYS A 219 -9.15 -27.45 -4.64
C LYS A 219 -7.95 -28.42 -4.75
N LEU A 220 -6.72 -27.93 -4.56
CA LEU A 220 -5.54 -28.79 -4.55
C LEU A 220 -5.51 -29.76 -3.38
N ARG A 221 -6.05 -29.36 -2.21
CA ARG A 221 -6.13 -30.23 -1.03
C ARG A 221 -7.18 -31.34 -1.19
N LEU A 222 -8.23 -31.08 -1.96
CA LEU A 222 -9.32 -32.05 -2.24
C LEU A 222 -9.00 -32.97 -3.42
N TRP A 223 -7.94 -32.68 -4.20
CA TRP A 223 -7.49 -33.55 -5.28
C TRP A 223 -6.71 -34.77 -4.69
N PRO A 224 -7.02 -36.09 -4.96
CA PRO A 224 -7.76 -36.61 -6.10
C PRO A 224 -9.21 -37.04 -5.85
N PHE A 225 -9.84 -36.68 -4.75
CA PHE A 225 -11.20 -37.11 -4.43
C PHE A 225 -12.18 -35.93 -4.47
N PRO A 226 -12.79 -35.64 -5.65
CA PRO A 226 -13.88 -34.68 -5.73
C PRO A 226 -15.15 -35.34 -5.09
N HIS A 227 -15.60 -34.77 -3.98
CA HIS A 227 -16.94 -34.97 -3.47
C HIS A 227 -17.83 -33.80 -3.83
#